data_33f5c0f4d4d8a30ecba15dc210da3f4c
#
_entry.id   33f5c0f4d4d8a30ecba15dc210da3f4c
#
_cell.length_a   1.000
_cell.length_b   1.000
_cell.length_c   1.000
_cell.angle_alpha   90.00
_cell.angle_beta   90.00
_cell.angle_gamma   90.00
#
_symmetry.space_group_name_H-M   'P 1'
#
loop_
_entity.id
_entity.type
_entity.pdbx_description
1 polymer ?
#
loop_
_entity_poly.entity_id
_entity_poly.type
_entity_poly.pdbx_seq_one_letter_code
_entity_poly.pdbx_strand_id
1 'polypeptide(L)'
;MMDAGYKTVGLFELAENLMINPHTALSDTKHAMFNVDQVVAEKVREAGRKDFHYLQVQYHARGEGKPTVRSNKTVIDVKDIYEKVLAEEAYNLCLLLEEKYSLDDVENIFITGGTGIAYYKHIKKYMDEHHGLTKVVLTDRADDGTKVSPMYAIVIGLHKQLKNRYK
;
A
#
# COMPACT_ATOMS: atom_id res chain seq x y z
N MET A 1 12.35 0.59 -1.92
CA MET A 1 11.39 -0.27 -1.15
C MET A 1 10.30 0.58 -0.54
N MET A 2 9.08 0.13 -0.58
CA MET A 2 7.91 0.75 0.03
C MET A 2 7.33 -0.16 1.13
N ASP A 3 7.27 0.33 2.35
CA ASP A 3 6.59 -0.32 3.48
C ASP A 3 5.23 0.33 3.70
N ALA A 4 4.19 -0.29 3.17
CA ALA A 4 2.84 0.23 3.21
C ALA A 4 2.13 -0.20 4.50
N GLY A 5 2.17 0.67 5.51
CA GLY A 5 1.48 0.53 6.78
C GLY A 5 0.09 1.17 6.79
N TYR A 6 -0.64 0.97 7.90
CA TYR A 6 -1.97 1.55 8.05
C TYR A 6 -1.93 3.07 8.26
N LYS A 7 -0.98 3.57 9.07
CA LYS A 7 -0.85 5.00 9.39
C LYS A 7 0.29 5.71 8.67
N THR A 8 1.24 4.96 8.13
CA THR A 8 2.43 5.50 7.47
C THR A 8 2.81 4.65 6.28
N VAL A 9 3.37 5.30 5.26
CA VAL A 9 4.09 4.65 4.16
C VAL A 9 5.55 5.02 4.29
N GLY A 10 6.42 4.02 4.51
CA GLY A 10 7.86 4.20 4.49
C GLY A 10 8.42 4.00 3.09
N LEU A 11 9.20 4.93 2.59
CA LEU A 11 9.90 4.84 1.31
C LEU A 11 11.40 4.82 1.56
N PHE A 12 12.10 3.88 0.95
CA PHE A 12 13.52 3.66 1.17
C PHE A 12 14.21 3.28 -0.14
N GLU A 13 15.33 3.88 -0.41
CA GLU A 13 16.26 3.40 -1.42
C GLU A 13 17.11 2.27 -0.83
N LEU A 14 17.29 1.21 -1.60
CA LEU A 14 18.18 0.10 -1.25
C LEU A 14 19.40 0.16 -2.18
N ALA A 15 20.58 0.14 -1.58
CA ALA A 15 21.83 -0.05 -2.31
C ALA A 15 21.92 -1.49 -2.83
N GLU A 16 22.89 -1.79 -3.70
CA GLU A 16 23.11 -3.13 -4.30
C GLU A 16 23.22 -4.27 -3.26
N ASN A 17 23.75 -3.97 -2.08
CA ASN A 17 23.84 -4.91 -0.96
C ASN A 17 22.56 -5.02 -0.12
N LEU A 18 21.44 -4.47 -0.59
CA LEU A 18 20.14 -4.39 0.08
C LEU A 18 20.15 -3.61 1.40
N MET A 19 21.18 -2.79 1.65
CA MET A 19 21.20 -1.89 2.79
C MET A 19 20.36 -0.64 2.52
N ILE A 20 19.59 -0.23 3.52
CA ILE A 20 18.79 0.99 3.43
C ILE A 20 19.72 2.20 3.40
N ASN A 21 19.53 3.08 2.41
CA ASN A 21 20.14 4.39 2.40
C ASN A 21 19.34 5.34 3.35
N PRO A 22 19.87 5.67 4.53
CA PRO A 22 19.12 6.47 5.51
C PRO A 22 18.87 7.91 5.05
N HIS A 23 19.67 8.43 4.10
CA HIS A 23 19.53 9.78 3.59
C HIS A 23 18.35 9.94 2.63
N THR A 24 17.89 8.82 2.04
CA THR A 24 16.73 8.81 1.12
C THR A 24 15.46 8.30 1.80
N ALA A 25 15.54 7.93 3.08
CA ALA A 25 14.37 7.43 3.81
C ALA A 25 13.32 8.54 4.00
N LEU A 26 12.10 8.25 3.59
CA LEU A 26 10.95 9.11 3.74
C LEU A 26 9.84 8.38 4.48
N SER A 27 9.16 9.07 5.39
CA SER A 27 7.93 8.58 6.02
C SER A 27 6.79 9.50 5.60
N ASP A 28 5.81 8.93 4.92
CA ASP A 28 4.61 9.63 4.47
C ASP A 28 3.38 9.12 5.23
N THR A 29 2.60 10.06 5.77
CA THR A 29 1.34 9.78 6.45
C THR A 29 0.14 10.08 5.58
N LYS A 30 0.31 10.92 4.56
CA LYS A 30 -0.78 11.43 3.71
C LYS A 30 -1.38 10.33 2.84
N HIS A 31 -0.55 9.44 2.30
CA HIS A 31 -0.99 8.37 1.40
C HIS A 31 -1.12 7.02 2.12
N ALA A 32 -1.19 7.02 3.45
CA ALA A 32 -1.41 5.82 4.24
C ALA A 32 -2.85 5.32 4.18
N MET A 33 -3.07 4.03 4.40
CA MET A 33 -4.39 3.40 4.31
C MET A 33 -5.43 4.03 5.24
N PHE A 34 -4.99 4.59 6.38
CA PHE A 34 -5.86 5.35 7.29
C PHE A 34 -6.57 6.52 6.57
N ASN A 35 -5.85 7.26 5.73
CA ASN A 35 -6.45 8.38 4.98
C ASN A 35 -7.39 7.88 3.87
N VAL A 36 -7.05 6.78 3.21
CA VAL A 36 -7.99 6.11 2.29
C VAL A 36 -9.31 5.83 3.00
N ASP A 37 -9.26 5.21 4.19
CA ASP A 37 -10.46 4.88 4.98
C ASP A 37 -11.24 6.14 5.41
N GLN A 38 -10.55 7.23 5.75
CA GLN A 38 -11.18 8.51 6.10
C GLN A 38 -11.94 9.11 4.91
N VAL A 39 -11.28 9.19 3.74
CA VAL A 39 -11.88 9.74 2.51
C VAL A 39 -13.07 8.88 2.05
N VAL A 40 -12.95 7.56 2.10
CA VAL A 40 -14.06 6.65 1.79
C VAL A 40 -15.26 6.89 2.71
N ALA A 41 -15.00 7.00 4.03
CA ALA A 41 -16.07 7.25 4.99
C ALA A 41 -16.75 8.60 4.76
N GLU A 42 -16.00 9.64 4.37
CA GLU A 42 -16.54 10.95 4.02
C GLU A 42 -17.46 10.85 2.79
N LYS A 43 -16.99 10.23 1.70
CA LYS A 43 -17.80 10.00 0.50
C LYS A 43 -19.09 9.20 0.78
N VAL A 44 -19.02 8.21 1.67
CA VAL A 44 -20.22 7.44 2.08
C VAL A 44 -21.19 8.31 2.89
N ARG A 45 -20.69 9.21 3.76
CA ARG A 45 -21.52 10.18 4.50
C ARG A 45 -22.18 11.20 3.56
N GLU A 46 -21.43 11.68 2.57
CA GLU A 46 -21.94 12.58 1.51
C GLU A 46 -23.04 11.91 0.69
N ALA A 47 -22.89 10.62 0.38
CA ALA A 47 -23.90 9.81 -0.30
C ALA A 47 -25.14 9.51 0.56
N GLY A 48 -25.18 9.99 1.82
CA GLY A 48 -26.38 9.99 2.67
C GLY A 48 -26.30 9.12 3.93
N ARG A 49 -25.24 8.34 4.13
CA ARG A 49 -25.07 7.52 5.36
C ARG A 49 -24.30 8.30 6.43
N LYS A 50 -24.94 9.26 7.08
CA LYS A 50 -24.32 10.26 7.99
C LYS A 50 -23.53 9.66 9.17
N ASP A 51 -23.93 8.50 9.67
CA ASP A 51 -23.35 7.78 10.79
C ASP A 51 -22.21 6.82 10.39
N PHE A 52 -21.80 6.80 9.12
CA PHE A 52 -20.77 5.90 8.64
C PHE A 52 -19.37 6.33 9.13
N HIS A 53 -18.67 5.40 9.79
CA HIS A 53 -17.36 5.64 10.39
C HIS A 53 -16.25 4.93 9.58
N TYR A 54 -15.03 5.50 9.56
CA TYR A 54 -13.90 4.93 8.81
C TYR A 54 -13.55 3.49 9.20
N LEU A 55 -13.76 3.10 10.46
CA LEU A 55 -13.56 1.70 10.91
C LEU A 55 -14.48 0.70 10.20
N GLN A 56 -15.62 1.15 9.67
CA GLN A 56 -16.56 0.31 8.93
C GLN A 56 -16.06 0.04 7.49
N VAL A 57 -15.14 0.85 6.96
CA VAL A 57 -14.57 0.65 5.62
C VAL A 57 -13.87 -0.69 5.52
N GLN A 58 -13.07 -1.06 6.54
CA GLN A 58 -12.41 -2.36 6.56
C GLN A 58 -13.39 -3.51 6.44
N TYR A 59 -14.50 -3.44 7.17
CA TYR A 59 -15.53 -4.49 7.14
C TYR A 59 -16.24 -4.58 5.79
N HIS A 60 -16.66 -3.46 5.22
CA HIS A 60 -17.48 -3.42 4.01
C HIS A 60 -16.67 -3.54 2.70
N ALA A 61 -15.47 -2.99 2.66
CA ALA A 61 -14.69 -2.92 1.42
C ALA A 61 -13.59 -3.99 1.33
N ARG A 62 -12.98 -4.38 2.47
CA ARG A 62 -11.83 -5.28 2.52
C ARG A 62 -12.08 -6.59 3.26
N GLY A 63 -13.14 -6.66 4.06
CA GLY A 63 -13.50 -7.82 4.86
C GLY A 63 -14.64 -8.64 4.27
N GLU A 64 -15.26 -9.45 5.11
CA GLU A 64 -16.37 -10.36 4.77
C GLU A 64 -17.75 -9.68 4.81
N GLY A 65 -17.81 -8.40 5.10
CA GLY A 65 -19.04 -7.63 5.15
C GLY A 65 -19.70 -7.46 3.79
N LYS A 66 -20.99 -7.15 3.80
CA LYS A 66 -21.67 -6.76 2.56
C LYS A 66 -21.00 -5.50 1.99
N PRO A 67 -20.65 -5.46 0.69
CA PRO A 67 -19.97 -4.32 0.08
C PRO A 67 -20.82 -3.05 0.02
N THR A 68 -22.10 -3.15 0.37
CA THR A 68 -23.07 -2.06 0.29
C THR A 68 -23.67 -1.72 1.63
N VAL A 69 -24.00 -0.45 1.83
CA VAL A 69 -24.79 0.04 2.96
C VAL A 69 -26.05 0.73 2.46
N ARG A 70 -27.12 0.74 3.28
CA ARG A 70 -28.36 1.43 2.95
C ARG A 70 -28.43 2.78 3.66
N SER A 71 -28.89 3.80 2.93
CA SER A 71 -29.28 5.09 3.48
C SER A 71 -30.63 5.47 2.94
N ASN A 72 -31.65 5.48 3.78
CA ASN A 72 -33.05 5.73 3.39
C ASN A 72 -33.45 4.85 2.18
N LYS A 73 -33.60 5.46 1.00
CA LYS A 73 -34.00 4.79 -0.23
C LYS A 73 -32.81 4.42 -1.15
N THR A 74 -31.59 4.79 -0.78
CA THR A 74 -30.40 4.63 -1.61
C THR A 74 -29.53 3.48 -1.10
N VAL A 75 -28.98 2.71 -2.03
CA VAL A 75 -27.93 1.71 -1.76
C VAL A 75 -26.60 2.33 -2.17
N ILE A 76 -25.66 2.37 -1.23
CA ILE A 76 -24.30 2.94 -1.45
C ILE A 76 -23.33 1.77 -1.51
N ASP A 77 -22.58 1.66 -2.61
CA ASP A 77 -21.53 0.67 -2.80
C ASP A 77 -20.22 1.20 -2.18
N VAL A 78 -19.92 0.75 -0.98
CA VAL A 78 -18.71 1.13 -0.23
C VAL A 78 -17.45 0.59 -0.91
N LYS A 79 -17.54 -0.60 -1.49
CA LYS A 79 -16.39 -1.23 -2.15
C LYS A 79 -16.00 -0.49 -3.43
N ASP A 80 -16.97 -0.07 -4.23
CA ASP A 80 -16.72 0.75 -5.44
C ASP A 80 -16.08 2.09 -5.08
N ILE A 81 -16.59 2.76 -4.04
CA ILE A 81 -15.99 4.01 -3.52
C ILE A 81 -14.55 3.76 -3.06
N TYR A 82 -14.32 2.69 -2.29
CA TYR A 82 -12.99 2.33 -1.81
C TYR A 82 -12.00 2.08 -2.94
N GLU A 83 -12.37 1.30 -3.97
CA GLU A 83 -11.49 1.00 -5.10
C GLU A 83 -11.11 2.27 -5.87
N LYS A 84 -12.02 3.23 -6.03
CA LYS A 84 -11.75 4.52 -6.68
C LYS A 84 -10.79 5.37 -5.86
N VAL A 85 -11.04 5.53 -4.57
CA VAL A 85 -10.17 6.30 -3.66
C VAL A 85 -8.80 5.66 -3.57
N LEU A 86 -8.71 4.33 -3.44
CA LEU A 86 -7.45 3.61 -3.38
C LEU A 86 -6.63 3.80 -4.67
N ALA A 87 -7.27 3.76 -5.84
CA ALA A 87 -6.60 3.98 -7.11
C ALA A 87 -6.03 5.40 -7.21
N GLU A 88 -6.79 6.41 -6.76
CA GLU A 88 -6.37 7.81 -6.72
C GLU A 88 -5.18 8.00 -5.78
N GLU A 89 -5.25 7.45 -4.56
CA GLU A 89 -4.15 7.54 -3.60
C GLU A 89 -2.89 6.78 -4.04
N ALA A 90 -3.05 5.63 -4.71
CA ALA A 90 -1.93 4.91 -5.30
C ALA A 90 -1.26 5.71 -6.43
N TYR A 91 -2.04 6.41 -7.24
CA TYR A 91 -1.52 7.31 -8.27
C TYR A 91 -0.72 8.47 -7.64
N ASN A 92 -1.27 9.13 -6.62
CA ASN A 92 -0.59 10.20 -5.90
C ASN A 92 0.72 9.71 -5.24
N LEU A 93 0.73 8.48 -4.74
CA LEU A 93 1.93 7.84 -4.19
C LEU A 93 2.99 7.57 -5.28
N CYS A 94 2.57 7.20 -6.50
CA CYS A 94 3.49 7.07 -7.63
C CYS A 94 4.12 8.42 -8.02
N LEU A 95 3.34 9.50 -8.06
CA LEU A 95 3.87 10.86 -8.29
C LEU A 95 4.87 11.27 -7.21
N LEU A 96 4.62 10.91 -5.96
CA LEU A 96 5.56 11.15 -4.86
C LEU A 96 6.86 10.36 -5.05
N LEU A 97 6.78 9.11 -5.53
CA LEU A 97 7.96 8.31 -5.86
C LEU A 97 8.79 8.97 -6.97
N GLU A 98 8.16 9.44 -8.03
CA GLU A 98 8.84 10.17 -9.12
C GLU A 98 9.48 11.48 -8.65
N GLU A 99 8.81 12.22 -7.76
CA GLU A 99 9.35 13.46 -7.21
C GLU A 99 10.60 13.24 -6.35
N LYS A 100 10.64 12.13 -5.60
CA LYS A 100 11.67 11.87 -4.58
C LYS A 100 12.83 11.03 -5.09
N TYR A 101 12.60 10.21 -6.11
CA TYR A 101 13.58 9.24 -6.61
C TYR A 101 13.69 9.30 -8.13
N SER A 102 14.90 9.13 -8.66
CA SER A 102 15.13 8.97 -10.11
C SER A 102 14.70 7.56 -10.53
N LEU A 103 13.44 7.38 -10.91
CA LEU A 103 12.90 6.06 -11.25
C LEU A 103 13.53 5.44 -12.50
N ASP A 104 14.18 6.23 -13.36
CA ASP A 104 14.89 5.74 -14.53
C ASP A 104 16.08 4.85 -14.16
N ASP A 105 16.64 5.04 -12.94
CA ASP A 105 17.75 4.25 -12.41
C ASP A 105 17.28 3.12 -11.47
N VAL A 106 15.96 2.96 -11.30
CA VAL A 106 15.37 1.97 -10.37
C VAL A 106 14.94 0.71 -11.14
N GLU A 107 15.60 -0.41 -10.89
CA GLU A 107 15.22 -1.70 -11.48
C GLU A 107 13.99 -2.31 -10.81
N ASN A 108 13.89 -2.19 -9.49
CA ASN A 108 12.84 -2.87 -8.73
C ASN A 108 12.23 -1.98 -7.64
N ILE A 109 10.91 -1.96 -7.56
CA ILE A 109 10.15 -1.40 -6.44
C ILE A 109 9.60 -2.56 -5.62
N PHE A 110 10.16 -2.79 -4.43
CA PHE A 110 9.66 -3.79 -3.50
C PHE A 110 8.55 -3.19 -2.65
N ILE A 111 7.37 -3.81 -2.67
CA ILE A 111 6.22 -3.43 -1.84
C ILE A 111 6.07 -4.44 -0.70
N THR A 112 6.04 -3.94 0.52
CA THR A 112 5.86 -4.70 1.75
C THR A 112 4.82 -4.02 2.66
N GLY A 113 4.64 -4.54 3.88
CA GLY A 113 3.72 -3.99 4.86
C GLY A 113 2.30 -4.54 4.78
N GLY A 114 1.52 -4.31 5.82
CA GLY A 114 0.20 -4.90 6.00
C GLY A 114 -0.84 -4.47 4.96
N THR A 115 -0.66 -3.31 4.34
CA THR A 115 -1.57 -2.77 3.31
C THR A 115 -0.97 -2.81 1.90
N GLY A 116 0.26 -3.34 1.75
CA GLY A 116 0.98 -3.41 0.49
C GLY A 116 0.21 -4.13 -0.63
N ILE A 117 -0.52 -5.19 -0.30
CA ILE A 117 -1.35 -5.94 -1.26
C ILE A 117 -2.40 -5.04 -1.93
N ALA A 118 -3.01 -4.13 -1.16
CA ALA A 118 -4.04 -3.23 -1.70
C ALA A 118 -3.45 -2.26 -2.74
N TYR A 119 -2.30 -1.69 -2.46
CA TYR A 119 -1.62 -0.75 -3.36
C TYR A 119 -0.98 -1.41 -4.58
N TYR A 120 -0.52 -2.67 -4.43
CA TYR A 120 0.32 -3.35 -5.42
C TYR A 120 -0.23 -3.30 -6.84
N LYS A 121 -1.50 -3.65 -7.05
CA LYS A 121 -2.10 -3.71 -8.40
C LYS A 121 -2.11 -2.36 -9.10
N HIS A 122 -2.33 -1.27 -8.35
CA HIS A 122 -2.41 0.08 -8.89
C HIS A 122 -1.01 0.64 -9.19
N ILE A 123 -0.07 0.47 -8.26
CA ILE A 123 1.33 0.89 -8.46
C ILE A 123 1.96 0.11 -9.61
N LYS A 124 1.73 -1.22 -9.66
CA LYS A 124 2.23 -2.03 -10.78
C LYS A 124 1.69 -1.53 -12.12
N LYS A 125 0.39 -1.27 -12.21
CA LYS A 125 -0.22 -0.74 -13.43
C LYS A 125 0.43 0.59 -13.85
N TYR A 126 0.59 1.52 -12.90
CA TYR A 126 1.22 2.81 -13.17
C TYR A 126 2.65 2.65 -13.70
N MET A 127 3.47 1.84 -13.02
CA MET A 127 4.87 1.62 -13.41
C MET A 127 4.99 0.90 -14.76
N ASP A 128 4.12 -0.07 -15.04
CA ASP A 128 4.08 -0.73 -16.35
C ASP A 128 3.74 0.26 -17.50
N GLU A 129 2.91 1.28 -17.22
CA GLU A 129 2.49 2.28 -18.21
C GLU A 129 3.50 3.42 -18.41
N HIS A 130 4.22 3.82 -17.34
CA HIS A 130 5.09 5.00 -17.36
C HIS A 130 6.60 4.67 -17.25
N HIS A 131 6.95 3.55 -16.62
CA HIS A 131 8.32 3.13 -16.32
C HIS A 131 8.53 1.64 -16.65
N GLY A 132 8.31 1.27 -17.90
CA GLY A 132 8.24 -0.14 -18.33
C GLY A 132 9.45 -1.02 -18.04
N LEU A 133 10.60 -0.45 -17.66
CA LEU A 133 11.81 -1.19 -17.24
C LEU A 133 11.82 -1.45 -15.73
N THR A 134 11.04 -0.70 -14.93
CA THR A 134 10.97 -0.85 -13.47
C THR A 134 9.99 -1.96 -13.08
N LYS A 135 10.49 -2.97 -12.39
CA LYS A 135 9.67 -4.08 -11.92
C LYS A 135 9.06 -3.78 -10.54
N VAL A 136 7.76 -4.00 -10.40
CA VAL A 136 7.09 -3.93 -9.10
C VAL A 136 6.95 -5.32 -8.52
N VAL A 137 7.51 -5.54 -7.34
CA VAL A 137 7.58 -6.83 -6.66
C VAL A 137 6.85 -6.76 -5.32
N LEU A 138 5.81 -7.58 -5.16
CA LEU A 138 5.18 -7.77 -3.86
C LEU A 138 5.98 -8.78 -3.05
N THR A 139 6.40 -8.40 -1.83
CA THR A 139 7.19 -9.28 -0.96
C THR A 139 6.27 -10.24 -0.19
N ASP A 140 5.64 -11.16 -0.92
CA ASP A 140 4.66 -12.12 -0.37
C ASP A 140 5.18 -13.56 -0.31
N ARG A 141 6.50 -13.78 -0.50
CA ARG A 141 7.12 -15.10 -0.49
C ARG A 141 8.40 -15.15 0.34
N ALA A 142 8.57 -16.25 1.08
CA ALA A 142 9.83 -16.62 1.72
C ALA A 142 10.79 -17.23 0.68
N ASP A 143 12.09 -17.44 1.05
CA ASP A 143 13.11 -17.97 0.14
C ASP A 143 12.81 -19.39 -0.36
N ASP A 144 12.09 -20.18 0.44
CA ASP A 144 11.64 -21.54 0.07
C ASP A 144 10.40 -21.52 -0.85
N GLY A 145 9.94 -20.32 -1.26
CA GLY A 145 8.74 -20.14 -2.08
C GLY A 145 7.42 -20.16 -1.31
N THR A 146 7.46 -20.40 0.01
CA THR A 146 6.25 -20.39 0.85
C THR A 146 5.60 -19.01 0.82
N LYS A 147 4.29 -18.94 0.58
CA LYS A 147 3.55 -17.69 0.60
C LYS A 147 3.47 -17.15 2.02
N VAL A 148 3.88 -15.91 2.19
CA VAL A 148 3.83 -15.18 3.47
C VAL A 148 3.11 -13.86 3.29
N SER A 149 2.49 -13.35 4.35
CA SER A 149 1.93 -12.01 4.29
C SER A 149 3.06 -10.98 4.15
N PRO A 150 2.95 -9.98 3.26
CA PRO A 150 3.91 -8.88 3.13
C PRO A 150 4.18 -8.15 4.46
N MET A 151 3.24 -8.19 5.39
CA MET A 151 3.39 -7.65 6.74
C MET A 151 4.58 -8.26 7.49
N TYR A 152 4.93 -9.52 7.22
CA TYR A 152 6.04 -10.21 7.90
C TYR A 152 7.37 -10.14 7.14
N ALA A 153 7.40 -9.60 5.92
CA ALA A 153 8.61 -9.59 5.09
C ALA A 153 9.79 -8.89 5.78
N ILE A 154 9.55 -7.75 6.46
CA ILE A 154 10.59 -7.02 7.20
C ILE A 154 11.14 -7.88 8.36
N VAL A 155 10.26 -8.52 9.12
CA VAL A 155 10.66 -9.37 10.26
C VAL A 155 11.49 -10.56 9.79
N ILE A 156 11.09 -11.18 8.68
CA ILE A 156 11.83 -12.30 8.07
C ILE A 156 13.20 -11.83 7.59
N GLY A 157 13.29 -10.66 6.94
CA GLY A 157 14.54 -10.07 6.48
C GLY A 157 15.49 -9.77 7.64
N LEU A 158 15.02 -9.15 8.72
CA LEU A 158 15.80 -8.87 9.93
C LEU A 158 16.30 -10.16 10.60
N HIS A 159 15.45 -11.18 10.71
CA HIS A 159 15.83 -12.47 11.27
C HIS A 159 16.98 -13.13 10.50
N LYS A 160 16.95 -13.07 9.17
CA LYS A 160 18.01 -13.58 8.30
C LYS A 160 19.32 -12.83 8.48
N GLN A 161 19.26 -11.48 8.53
CA GLN A 161 20.45 -10.67 8.78
C GLN A 161 21.12 -11.02 10.12
N LEU A 162 20.31 -11.19 11.18
CA LEU A 162 20.83 -11.59 12.49
C LEU A 162 21.49 -12.97 12.43
N LYS A 163 20.84 -13.97 11.80
CA LYS A 163 21.45 -15.31 11.64
C LYS A 163 22.78 -15.30 10.90
N ASN A 164 22.93 -14.43 9.89
CA ASN A 164 24.17 -14.33 9.13
C ASN A 164 25.28 -13.60 9.86
N ARG A 165 24.97 -12.71 10.81
CA ARG A 165 25.96 -12.02 11.63
C ARG A 165 26.54 -12.86 12.78
N TYR A 166 25.81 -13.88 13.22
CA TYR A 166 26.20 -14.72 14.35
C TYR A 166 26.61 -16.15 13.95
N LYS A 167 26.84 -16.39 12.66
CA LYS A 167 27.58 -17.53 12.12
C LYS A 167 29.06 -17.16 11.93
#